data_df0089db46224a6b1afdc3d730f6bcc2
#
_entry.id   df0089db46224a6b1afdc3d730f6bcc2
#
_cell.length_a   1.000
_cell.length_b   1.000
_cell.length_c   1.000
_cell.angle_alpha   90.00
_cell.angle_beta   90.00
_cell.angle_gamma   90.00
#
_symmetry.space_group_name_H-M   'P 1'
#
loop_
_entity.id
_entity.type
_entity.pdbx_description
1 polymer ?
#
loop_
_entity_poly.entity_id
_entity_poly.type
_entity_poly.pdbx_seq_one_letter_code
_entity_poly.pdbx_strand_id
1 'polypeptide(L)'
;YEYPENGEKYIWPGLYDLYYDESKTFDDEDIKDRLLFRQVIETLKCLETKVLRTVADGNIGSIMGIGAPIWTGGFLQFVNTYGLQKFIDRCGELEAEFGQRFACPQIVNDKLAANELFI
;
A
#
# COMPACT_ATOMS: atom_id res chain seq x y z
N TYR A 1 -15.80 10.00 -13.51
CA TYR A 1 -16.95 10.61 -12.80
C TYR A 1 -17.67 11.59 -13.72
N GLU A 2 -18.98 11.71 -13.53
CA GLU A 2 -19.76 12.81 -14.05
C GLU A 2 -20.07 13.83 -12.96
N TYR A 3 -20.10 15.11 -13.36
CA TYR A 3 -20.26 16.25 -12.46
C TYR A 3 -21.47 17.06 -12.93
N PRO A 4 -22.70 16.68 -12.57
CA PRO A 4 -23.89 17.44 -12.94
C PRO A 4 -23.86 18.83 -12.27
N GLU A 5 -24.41 19.86 -12.94
CA GLU A 5 -24.48 21.23 -12.40
C GLU A 5 -25.23 21.30 -11.05
N ASN A 6 -26.23 20.43 -10.88
CA ASN A 6 -27.05 20.34 -9.67
C ASN A 6 -27.11 18.89 -9.20
N GLY A 7 -26.14 18.45 -8.39
CA GLY A 7 -26.14 17.10 -7.86
C GLY A 7 -24.77 16.62 -7.38
N GLU A 8 -24.77 15.45 -6.76
CA GLU A 8 -23.54 14.81 -6.34
C GLU A 8 -22.85 14.13 -7.52
N LYS A 9 -21.52 14.12 -7.51
CA LYS A 9 -20.73 13.38 -8.51
C LYS A 9 -21.05 11.90 -8.45
N TYR A 10 -21.12 11.26 -9.59
CA TYR A 10 -21.30 9.82 -9.69
C TYR A 10 -20.34 9.20 -10.70
N ILE A 11 -20.20 7.87 -10.61
CA ILE A 11 -19.36 7.13 -11.54
C ILE A 11 -20.02 7.15 -12.91
N TRP A 12 -19.28 7.55 -13.94
CA TRP A 12 -19.75 7.53 -15.32
C TRP A 12 -20.30 6.13 -15.69
N PRO A 13 -21.57 6.02 -16.12
CA PRO A 13 -22.21 4.72 -16.37
C PRO A 13 -21.47 3.85 -17.40
N GLY A 14 -20.88 4.46 -18.42
CA GLY A 14 -20.12 3.73 -19.44
C GLY A 14 -18.91 2.98 -18.90
N LEU A 15 -18.46 3.23 -17.65
CA LEU A 15 -17.44 2.43 -17.00
C LEU A 15 -17.93 0.99 -16.77
N TYR A 16 -19.20 0.81 -16.46
CA TYR A 16 -19.80 -0.51 -16.29
C TYR A 16 -19.82 -1.29 -17.60
N ASP A 17 -20.18 -0.61 -18.72
CA ASP A 17 -20.22 -1.24 -20.04
C ASP A 17 -18.83 -1.72 -20.50
N LEU A 18 -17.78 -1.03 -20.06
CA LEU A 18 -16.41 -1.33 -20.48
C LEU A 18 -15.69 -2.35 -19.58
N TYR A 19 -15.97 -2.35 -18.29
CA TYR A 19 -15.13 -3.05 -17.30
C TYR A 19 -15.90 -3.94 -16.33
N TYR A 20 -17.22 -3.84 -16.26
CA TYR A 20 -18.00 -4.68 -15.35
C TYR A 20 -18.10 -6.11 -15.88
N ASP A 21 -17.72 -7.05 -15.04
CA ASP A 21 -17.77 -8.48 -15.35
C ASP A 21 -18.38 -9.20 -14.14
N GLU A 22 -19.63 -9.62 -14.28
CA GLU A 22 -20.39 -10.31 -13.22
C GLU A 22 -19.76 -11.63 -12.78
N SER A 23 -18.91 -12.23 -13.60
CA SER A 23 -18.23 -13.49 -13.28
C SER A 23 -17.06 -13.29 -12.32
N LYS A 24 -16.59 -12.05 -12.14
CA LYS A 24 -15.45 -11.73 -11.27
C LYS A 24 -15.92 -11.34 -9.88
N THR A 25 -15.46 -12.10 -8.92
CA THR A 25 -15.57 -11.78 -7.50
C THR A 25 -14.21 -11.36 -6.96
N PHE A 26 -14.19 -10.40 -6.07
CA PHE A 26 -12.98 -9.92 -5.42
C PHE A 26 -13.14 -10.05 -3.92
N ASP A 27 -12.06 -10.45 -3.26
CA ASP A 27 -11.97 -10.36 -1.81
C ASP A 27 -11.63 -8.92 -1.41
N ASP A 28 -12.41 -8.36 -0.49
CA ASP A 28 -12.22 -6.97 -0.04
C ASP A 28 -10.88 -6.76 0.67
N GLU A 29 -10.37 -7.78 1.38
CA GLU A 29 -9.07 -7.70 2.03
C GLU A 29 -7.93 -7.71 1.01
N ASP A 30 -8.04 -8.51 -0.05
CA ASP A 30 -7.08 -8.47 -1.15
C ASP A 30 -7.04 -7.09 -1.83
N ILE A 31 -8.18 -6.47 -2.05
CA ILE A 31 -8.23 -5.12 -2.64
C ILE A 31 -7.56 -4.10 -1.71
N LYS A 32 -7.88 -4.14 -0.42
CA LYS A 32 -7.27 -3.27 0.59
C LYS A 32 -5.75 -3.47 0.66
N ASP A 33 -5.31 -4.72 0.74
CA ASP A 33 -3.88 -5.05 0.79
C ASP A 33 -3.16 -4.58 -0.48
N ARG A 34 -3.72 -4.81 -1.65
CA ARG A 34 -3.12 -4.35 -2.91
C ARG A 34 -2.94 -2.83 -2.94
N LEU A 35 -3.93 -2.08 -2.46
CA LEU A 35 -3.86 -0.62 -2.42
C LEU A 35 -2.85 -0.13 -1.38
N LEU A 36 -2.85 -0.73 -0.19
CA LEU A 36 -2.01 -0.30 0.92
C LEU A 36 -0.55 -0.75 0.74
N PHE A 37 -0.33 -2.03 0.46
CA PHE A 37 1.01 -2.59 0.28
C PHE A 37 1.76 -1.90 -0.85
N ARG A 38 1.08 -1.53 -1.93
CA ARG A 38 1.74 -0.82 -3.04
C ARG A 38 2.35 0.50 -2.59
N GLN A 39 1.66 1.26 -1.76
CA GLN A 39 2.14 2.52 -1.22
C GLN A 39 3.24 2.31 -0.17
N VAL A 40 3.05 1.33 0.71
CA VAL A 40 4.04 0.95 1.74
C VAL A 40 5.35 0.50 1.09
N ILE A 41 5.30 -0.37 0.08
CA ILE A 41 6.47 -0.85 -0.65
C ILE A 41 7.25 0.30 -1.29
N GLU A 42 6.57 1.26 -1.91
CA GLU A 42 7.25 2.44 -2.48
C GLU A 42 7.89 3.32 -1.40
N THR A 43 7.23 3.48 -0.26
CA THR A 43 7.81 4.22 0.87
C THR A 43 9.05 3.53 1.43
N LEU A 44 9.04 2.20 1.53
CA LEU A 44 10.21 1.40 1.92
C LEU A 44 11.36 1.56 0.93
N LYS A 45 11.08 1.52 -0.38
CA LYS A 45 12.09 1.77 -1.43
C LYS A 45 12.67 3.17 -1.34
N CYS A 46 11.84 4.19 -1.07
CA CYS A 46 12.30 5.55 -0.85
C CYS A 46 13.25 5.65 0.35
N LEU A 47 13.01 4.89 1.42
CA LEU A 47 13.91 4.83 2.57
C LEU A 47 15.20 4.08 2.21
N GLU A 48 15.10 2.92 1.56
CA GLU A 48 16.23 2.09 1.14
C GLU A 48 17.19 2.84 0.21
N THR A 49 16.64 3.62 -0.74
CA THR A 49 17.41 4.42 -1.70
C THR A 49 17.80 5.81 -1.17
N LYS A 50 17.51 6.10 0.11
CA LYS A 50 17.83 7.38 0.78
C LYS A 50 17.14 8.62 0.19
N VAL A 51 16.04 8.45 -0.52
CA VAL A 51 15.12 9.54 -0.88
C VAL A 51 14.45 10.06 0.39
N LEU A 52 13.98 9.17 1.24
CA LEU A 52 13.61 9.48 2.63
C LEU A 52 14.89 9.34 3.50
N ARG A 53 15.08 10.29 4.41
CA ARG A 53 16.26 10.32 5.29
C ARG A 53 16.05 9.56 6.57
N THR A 54 14.82 9.59 7.09
CA THR A 54 14.46 8.98 8.37
C THR A 54 13.12 8.24 8.28
N VAL A 55 12.89 7.33 9.21
CA VAL A 55 11.60 6.66 9.37
C VAL A 55 10.49 7.67 9.71
N ALA A 56 10.81 8.67 10.53
CA ALA A 56 9.87 9.73 10.87
C ALA A 56 9.39 10.51 9.63
N ASP A 57 10.30 10.85 8.70
CA ASP A 57 9.94 11.51 7.44
C ASP A 57 8.97 10.65 6.62
N GLY A 58 9.19 9.35 6.58
CA GLY A 58 8.30 8.41 5.89
C GLY A 58 6.92 8.32 6.52
N ASN A 59 6.85 8.24 7.84
CA ASN A 59 5.58 8.14 8.56
C ASN A 59 4.78 9.44 8.50
N ILE A 60 5.40 10.58 8.78
CA ILE A 60 4.75 11.90 8.72
C ILE A 60 4.38 12.24 7.28
N GLY A 61 5.29 12.03 6.34
CA GLY A 61 5.08 12.31 4.93
C GLY A 61 3.96 11.49 4.32
N SER A 62 3.82 10.22 4.71
CA SER A 62 2.71 9.38 4.23
C SER A 62 1.34 9.89 4.71
N ILE A 63 1.22 10.31 5.97
CA ILE A 63 -0.04 10.81 6.53
C ILE A 63 -0.35 12.22 6.01
N MET A 64 0.60 13.14 6.17
CA MET A 64 0.37 14.57 5.91
C MET A 64 0.53 14.94 4.44
N GLY A 65 1.38 14.21 3.69
CA GLY A 65 1.69 14.52 2.30
C GLY A 65 0.77 13.83 1.29
N ILE A 66 0.45 12.57 1.50
CA ILE A 66 -0.35 11.78 0.55
C ILE A 66 -1.63 11.20 1.14
N GLY A 67 -1.98 11.57 2.36
CA GLY A 67 -3.25 11.19 2.97
C GLY A 67 -3.38 9.72 3.35
N ALA A 68 -2.28 9.09 3.77
CA ALA A 68 -2.34 7.74 4.31
C ALA A 68 -3.32 7.65 5.48
N PRO A 69 -4.03 6.53 5.65
CA PRO A 69 -4.94 6.37 6.76
C PRO A 69 -4.24 6.56 8.11
N ILE A 70 -4.75 7.44 8.95
CA ILE A 70 -4.11 7.81 10.24
C ILE A 70 -3.91 6.60 11.15
N TRP A 71 -4.80 5.61 11.08
CA TRP A 71 -4.70 4.39 11.89
C TRP A 71 -3.44 3.55 11.60
N THR A 72 -2.78 3.77 10.45
CA THR A 72 -1.51 3.09 10.12
C THR A 72 -0.34 3.58 10.98
N GLY A 73 -0.44 4.80 11.54
CA GLY A 73 0.69 5.48 12.18
C GLY A 73 1.77 5.94 11.19
N GLY A 74 1.48 5.85 9.89
CA GLY A 74 2.38 6.02 8.77
C GLY A 74 2.81 4.69 8.16
N PHE A 75 3.28 4.71 6.91
CA PHE A 75 3.51 3.49 6.16
C PHE A 75 4.64 2.62 6.70
N LEU A 76 5.66 3.19 7.30
CA LEU A 76 6.74 2.42 7.90
C LEU A 76 6.32 1.85 9.27
N GLN A 77 5.53 2.60 10.04
CA GLN A 77 4.92 2.09 11.28
C GLN A 77 3.90 0.98 10.99
N PHE A 78 3.18 1.06 9.88
CA PHE A 78 2.29 -0.02 9.44
C PHE A 78 3.03 -1.35 9.33
N VAL A 79 4.24 -1.38 8.76
CA VAL A 79 5.05 -2.61 8.64
C VAL A 79 5.37 -3.20 10.02
N ASN A 80 5.72 -2.34 11.00
CA ASN A 80 5.96 -2.79 12.38
C ASN A 80 4.70 -3.41 12.99
N THR A 81 3.54 -2.75 12.83
CA THR A 81 2.27 -3.18 13.41
C THR A 81 1.75 -4.45 12.74
N TYR A 82 1.91 -4.57 11.43
CA TYR A 82 1.56 -5.77 10.66
C TYR A 82 2.43 -6.97 11.05
N GLY A 83 3.67 -6.68 11.43
CA GLY A 83 4.73 -7.64 11.74
C GLY A 83 5.58 -7.95 10.50
N LEU A 84 6.92 -7.77 10.64
CA LEU A 84 7.85 -7.84 9.51
C LEU A 84 7.74 -9.17 8.74
N GLN A 85 7.72 -10.29 9.45
CA GLN A 85 7.61 -11.61 8.81
C GLN A 85 6.29 -11.74 8.03
N LYS A 86 5.16 -11.38 8.67
CA LYS A 86 3.86 -11.44 8.01
C LYS A 86 3.77 -10.53 6.79
N PHE A 87 4.41 -9.36 6.87
CA PHE A 87 4.48 -8.43 5.75
C PHE A 87 5.28 -9.02 4.57
N ILE A 88 6.43 -9.68 4.84
CA ILE A 88 7.22 -10.36 3.82
C ILE A 88 6.41 -11.48 3.16
N ASP A 89 5.77 -12.33 3.97
CA ASP A 89 4.96 -13.45 3.47
C ASP A 89 3.82 -12.94 2.57
N ARG A 90 3.11 -11.89 3.01
CA ARG A 90 2.03 -11.28 2.24
C ARG A 90 2.52 -10.61 0.95
N CYS A 91 3.67 -9.95 0.98
CA CYS A 91 4.31 -9.45 -0.25
C CYS A 91 4.55 -10.58 -1.24
N GLY A 92 5.04 -11.73 -0.78
CA GLY A 92 5.27 -12.90 -1.65
C GLY A 92 3.99 -13.44 -2.29
N GLU A 93 2.88 -13.51 -1.54
CA GLU A 93 1.57 -13.89 -2.06
C GLU A 93 1.10 -12.91 -3.14
N LEU A 94 1.14 -11.61 -2.83
CA LEU A 94 0.75 -10.55 -3.76
C LEU A 94 1.65 -10.49 -5.00
N GLU A 95 2.95 -10.75 -4.85
CA GLU A 95 3.89 -10.80 -5.97
C GLU A 95 3.58 -11.98 -6.89
N ALA A 96 3.31 -13.15 -6.34
CA ALA A 96 2.99 -14.35 -7.11
C ALA A 96 1.72 -14.16 -7.95
N GLU A 97 0.71 -13.46 -7.43
CA GLU A 97 -0.57 -13.26 -8.11
C GLU A 97 -0.59 -12.02 -9.00
N PHE A 98 -0.01 -10.89 -8.52
CA PHE A 98 -0.15 -9.57 -9.16
C PHE A 98 1.17 -9.00 -9.72
N GLY A 99 2.26 -9.75 -9.60
CA GLY A 99 3.54 -9.46 -10.24
C GLY A 99 4.53 -8.67 -9.38
N GLN A 100 5.73 -8.51 -9.93
CA GLN A 100 6.95 -8.00 -9.28
C GLN A 100 6.81 -6.64 -8.58
N ARG A 101 5.80 -5.86 -8.91
CA ARG A 101 5.53 -4.58 -8.22
C ARG A 101 5.23 -4.74 -6.73
N PHE A 102 4.92 -5.97 -6.28
CA PHE A 102 4.69 -6.33 -4.88
C PHE A 102 5.89 -6.98 -4.21
N ALA A 103 7.01 -7.16 -4.91
CA ALA A 103 8.23 -7.70 -4.32
C ALA A 103 8.62 -6.93 -3.05
N CYS A 104 8.90 -7.68 -1.98
CA CYS A 104 9.28 -7.09 -0.71
C CYS A 104 10.66 -6.44 -0.82
N PRO A 105 10.83 -5.15 -0.46
CA PRO A 105 12.14 -4.50 -0.43
C PRO A 105 13.11 -5.17 0.55
N GLN A 106 14.38 -5.22 0.20
CA GLN A 106 15.42 -5.90 0.98
C GLN A 106 15.55 -5.37 2.40
N ILE A 107 15.35 -4.06 2.58
CA ILE A 107 15.41 -3.41 3.90
C ILE A 107 14.50 -4.07 4.96
N VAL A 108 13.37 -4.67 4.57
CA VAL A 108 12.48 -5.37 5.51
C VAL A 108 13.11 -6.68 5.98
N ASN A 109 13.74 -7.43 5.05
CA ASN A 109 14.47 -8.65 5.38
C ASN A 109 15.68 -8.36 6.28
N ASP A 110 16.40 -7.26 6.01
CA ASP A 110 17.55 -6.83 6.80
C ASP A 110 17.13 -6.47 8.24
N LYS A 111 16.02 -5.73 8.40
CA LYS A 111 15.44 -5.39 9.70
C LYS A 111 14.98 -6.64 10.46
N LEU A 112 14.32 -7.57 9.78
CA LEU A 112 13.91 -8.83 10.39
C LEU A 112 15.11 -9.65 10.88
N ALA A 113 16.16 -9.78 10.05
CA ALA A 113 17.37 -10.51 10.41
C ALA A 113 18.12 -9.89 11.59
N ALA A 114 18.09 -8.55 11.70
CA ALA A 114 18.66 -7.81 12.82
C ALA A 114 17.77 -7.80 14.09
N ASN A 115 16.55 -8.32 14.01
CA ASN A 115 15.51 -8.22 15.05
C ASN A 115 15.24 -6.75 15.44
N GLU A 116 15.17 -5.88 14.43
CA GLU A 116 14.94 -4.45 14.59
C GLU A 116 13.62 -4.02 13.95
N LEU A 117 13.05 -2.92 14.45
CA LEU A 117 11.88 -2.27 13.89
C LEU A 117 12.27 -1.00 13.09
N PHE A 118 11.34 -0.45 12.35
CA PHE A 118 11.43 0.86 11.74
C PHE A 118 11.13 1.94 12.80
N ILE A 119 12.17 2.54 13.38
CA ILE A 119 12.10 3.59 14.41
C ILE A 119 12.96 4.79 14.07
#